data_685b14ae2e2535ae6a1872a00abadfe8
#
_entry.id   685b14ae2e2535ae6a1872a00abadfe8
#
_cell.length_a   1.000
_cell.length_b   1.000
_cell.length_c   1.000
_cell.angle_alpha   90.00
_cell.angle_beta   90.00
_cell.angle_gamma   90.00
#
_symmetry.space_group_name_H-M   'P 1'
#
loop_
_entity.id
_entity.type
_entity.pdbx_description
1 polymer ?
#
loop_
_entity_poly.entity_id
_entity_poly.type
_entity_poly.pdbx_seq_one_letter_code
_entity_poly.pdbx_strand_id
1 'polypeptide(L)'
;MSIPKVLHYCWFGGAPKPKNIQNCIRSWKKYCPDYEIIEWNEQNFDVSQSLYTRQAYDARRWAFVADYARLKILYEQGGIYMDTDVELLRPLDDLLAYPAFFGFQHNNEVATGLGFGAEAHSPVVKALLDDYDGLPFLLPDGSCDLTPCPKRNLPVFDRFGIRADGTRQSTPEMEVFPVEYFCPVAYAGSTCDITPNTYSIHHYHAS
;
A
#
# COMPACT_ATOMS: atom_id res chain seq x y z
N MET A 1 15.25 14.17 5.47
CA MET A 1 13.86 14.67 5.56
C MET A 1 13.08 13.61 6.32
N SER A 2 11.83 13.79 6.68
CA SER A 2 11.00 12.78 7.35
C SER A 2 9.72 12.56 6.54
N ILE A 3 9.12 11.39 6.69
CA ILE A 3 7.83 11.09 6.05
C ILE A 3 6.78 12.08 6.57
N PRO A 4 6.01 12.77 5.69
CA PRO A 4 4.95 13.69 6.11
C PRO A 4 3.84 13.00 6.91
N LYS A 5 3.23 13.71 7.87
CA LYS A 5 2.05 13.25 8.63
C LYS A 5 0.77 13.31 7.78
N VAL A 6 0.76 12.56 6.69
CA VAL A 6 -0.38 12.43 5.78
C VAL A 6 -0.67 10.95 5.56
N LEU A 7 -1.94 10.54 5.75
CA LEU A 7 -2.44 9.22 5.41
C LEU A 7 -3.24 9.30 4.11
N HIS A 8 -2.82 8.54 3.13
CA HIS A 8 -3.48 8.43 1.84
C HIS A 8 -4.22 7.10 1.71
N TYR A 9 -5.39 7.12 1.10
CA TYR A 9 -6.09 5.90 0.69
C TYR A 9 -6.85 6.14 -0.61
N CYS A 10 -7.12 5.07 -1.36
CA CYS A 10 -7.88 5.12 -2.60
C CYS A 10 -9.28 4.56 -2.40
N TRP A 11 -10.29 5.20 -3.01
CA TRP A 11 -11.66 4.69 -3.07
C TRP A 11 -12.27 5.03 -4.43
N PHE A 12 -12.07 4.15 -5.41
CA PHE A 12 -12.57 4.31 -6.78
C PHE A 12 -13.94 3.63 -6.97
N GLY A 13 -14.67 4.02 -8.04
CA GLY A 13 -15.95 3.41 -8.42
C GLY A 13 -17.18 4.01 -7.73
N GLY A 14 -17.00 4.98 -6.83
CA GLY A 14 -18.09 5.79 -6.25
C GLY A 14 -19.07 5.04 -5.34
N ALA A 15 -18.82 3.77 -4.99
CA ALA A 15 -19.69 3.01 -4.09
C ALA A 15 -19.63 3.55 -2.65
N PRO A 16 -20.75 3.48 -1.88
CA PRO A 16 -20.71 3.81 -0.46
C PRO A 16 -19.74 2.89 0.30
N LYS A 17 -18.93 3.47 1.20
CA LYS A 17 -18.02 2.68 2.03
C LYS A 17 -18.79 1.81 3.03
N PRO A 18 -18.60 0.48 3.05
CA PRO A 18 -19.20 -0.41 4.03
C PRO A 18 -18.77 -0.07 5.47
N LYS A 19 -19.53 -0.55 6.46
CA LYS A 19 -19.29 -0.23 7.88
C LYS A 19 -17.91 -0.69 8.39
N ASN A 20 -17.41 -1.84 7.93
CA ASN A 20 -16.07 -2.35 8.25
C ASN A 20 -14.98 -1.37 7.78
N ILE A 21 -15.06 -0.90 6.54
CA ILE A 21 -14.11 0.11 5.99
C ILE A 21 -14.18 1.43 6.79
N GLN A 22 -15.39 1.90 7.12
CA GLN A 22 -15.54 3.08 7.97
C GLN A 22 -14.92 2.90 9.36
N ASN A 23 -14.94 1.66 9.90
CA ASN A 23 -14.30 1.34 11.18
C ASN A 23 -12.77 1.44 11.08
N CYS A 24 -12.18 0.91 10.00
CA CYS A 24 -10.74 1.04 9.75
C CYS A 24 -10.32 2.52 9.68
N ILE A 25 -11.01 3.33 8.88
CA ILE A 25 -10.73 4.77 8.78
C ILE A 25 -10.91 5.50 10.14
N ARG A 26 -11.86 5.08 10.98
CA ARG A 26 -12.00 5.62 12.35
C ARG A 26 -10.79 5.29 13.23
N SER A 27 -10.19 4.10 13.06
CA SER A 27 -8.98 3.75 13.81
C SER A 27 -7.82 4.69 13.45
N TRP A 28 -7.69 5.09 12.17
CA TRP A 28 -6.66 6.04 11.74
C TRP A 28 -6.82 7.40 12.44
N LYS A 29 -8.04 7.94 12.47
CA LYS A 29 -8.34 9.19 13.18
C LYS A 29 -8.10 9.10 14.69
N LYS A 30 -8.28 7.91 15.27
CA LYS A 30 -8.05 7.67 16.70
C LYS A 30 -6.57 7.66 17.03
N TYR A 31 -5.74 6.95 16.25
CA TYR A 31 -4.33 6.73 16.57
C TYR A 31 -3.38 7.75 15.94
N CYS A 32 -3.83 8.45 14.89
CA CYS A 32 -3.08 9.50 14.19
C CYS A 32 -3.95 10.78 14.08
N PRO A 33 -4.36 11.40 15.23
CA PRO A 33 -5.32 12.51 15.23
C PRO A 33 -4.77 13.80 14.62
N ASP A 34 -3.46 13.94 14.54
CA ASP A 34 -2.73 15.08 13.97
C ASP A 34 -2.25 14.86 12.52
N TYR A 35 -2.65 13.72 11.91
CA TYR A 35 -2.37 13.45 10.51
C TYR A 35 -3.50 13.97 9.62
N GLU A 36 -3.14 14.55 8.48
CA GLU A 36 -4.10 14.76 7.41
C GLU A 36 -4.48 13.42 6.79
N ILE A 37 -5.77 13.17 6.54
CA ILE A 37 -6.25 11.94 5.89
C ILE A 37 -6.90 12.32 4.56
N ILE A 38 -6.29 11.86 3.46
CA ILE A 38 -6.70 12.21 2.10
C ILE A 38 -7.28 10.98 1.39
N GLU A 39 -8.53 11.13 0.94
CA GLU A 39 -9.17 10.18 0.04
C GLU A 39 -8.85 10.52 -1.41
N TRP A 40 -8.39 9.51 -2.15
CA TRP A 40 -8.15 9.60 -3.59
C TRP A 40 -9.22 8.85 -4.36
N ASN A 41 -9.81 9.51 -5.33
CA ASN A 41 -10.86 9.00 -6.19
C ASN A 41 -10.83 9.72 -7.54
N GLU A 42 -11.83 9.51 -8.39
CA GLU A 42 -11.92 10.09 -9.74
C GLU A 42 -11.97 11.62 -9.78
N GLN A 43 -12.20 12.29 -8.65
CA GLN A 43 -12.28 13.75 -8.61
C GLN A 43 -10.89 14.41 -8.46
N ASN A 44 -9.93 13.69 -7.90
CA ASN A 44 -8.60 14.23 -7.57
C ASN A 44 -7.44 13.35 -8.04
N PHE A 45 -7.71 12.21 -8.70
CA PHE A 45 -6.70 11.37 -9.34
C PHE A 45 -7.06 11.11 -10.80
N ASP A 46 -6.18 11.50 -11.71
CA ASP A 46 -6.36 11.24 -13.14
C ASP A 46 -6.02 9.77 -13.46
N VAL A 47 -7.06 8.95 -13.64
CA VAL A 47 -6.92 7.52 -13.98
C VAL A 47 -6.38 7.29 -15.40
N SER A 48 -6.36 8.32 -16.26
CA SER A 48 -5.89 8.21 -17.63
C SER A 48 -4.38 8.39 -17.83
N GLN A 49 -3.67 8.80 -16.77
CA GLN A 49 -2.24 9.11 -16.84
C GLN A 49 -1.32 7.90 -17.10
N SER A 50 -1.85 6.68 -16.95
CA SER A 50 -1.15 5.44 -17.27
C SER A 50 -2.06 4.53 -18.08
N LEU A 51 -1.48 3.77 -19.04
CA LEU A 51 -2.22 2.76 -19.78
C LEU A 51 -2.86 1.73 -18.86
N TYR A 52 -2.09 1.28 -17.85
CA TYR A 52 -2.51 0.30 -16.86
C TYR A 52 -3.74 0.77 -16.08
N THR A 53 -3.67 1.97 -15.47
CA THR A 53 -4.79 2.48 -14.65
C THR A 53 -6.04 2.73 -15.48
N ARG A 54 -5.91 3.29 -16.69
CA ARG A 54 -7.04 3.51 -17.58
C ARG A 54 -7.76 2.19 -17.91
N GLN A 55 -7.00 1.17 -18.33
CA GLN A 55 -7.58 -0.13 -18.67
C GLN A 55 -8.17 -0.85 -17.45
N ALA A 56 -7.50 -0.79 -16.28
CA ALA A 56 -8.02 -1.34 -15.03
C ALA A 56 -9.31 -0.64 -14.61
N TYR A 57 -9.39 0.68 -14.77
CA TYR A 57 -10.56 1.49 -14.47
C TYR A 57 -11.74 1.13 -15.38
N ASP A 58 -11.51 1.07 -16.71
CA ASP A 58 -12.52 0.68 -17.69
C ASP A 58 -13.06 -0.73 -17.43
N ALA A 59 -12.19 -1.64 -16.95
CA ALA A 59 -12.56 -2.99 -16.54
C ALA A 59 -13.18 -3.06 -15.13
N ARG A 60 -13.36 -1.92 -14.42
CA ARG A 60 -13.86 -1.82 -13.03
C ARG A 60 -13.07 -2.65 -12.03
N ARG A 61 -11.75 -2.73 -12.23
CA ARG A 61 -10.81 -3.43 -11.34
C ARG A 61 -10.14 -2.44 -10.39
N TRP A 62 -10.92 -1.93 -9.42
CA TRP A 62 -10.53 -0.82 -8.55
C TRP A 62 -9.26 -1.07 -7.74
N ALA A 63 -9.03 -2.31 -7.28
CA ALA A 63 -7.82 -2.69 -6.55
C ALA A 63 -6.56 -2.46 -7.42
N PHE A 64 -6.61 -2.82 -8.72
CA PHE A 64 -5.49 -2.61 -9.65
C PHE A 64 -5.28 -1.13 -10.00
N VAL A 65 -6.35 -0.33 -10.04
CA VAL A 65 -6.21 1.14 -10.14
C VAL A 65 -5.46 1.68 -8.91
N ALA A 66 -5.84 1.21 -7.71
CA ALA A 66 -5.19 1.60 -6.46
C ALA A 66 -3.73 1.14 -6.38
N ASP A 67 -3.36 -0.01 -6.98
CA ASP A 67 -1.98 -0.51 -7.01
C ASP A 67 -0.99 0.48 -7.67
N TYR A 68 -1.39 1.12 -8.74
CA TYR A 68 -0.61 2.19 -9.36
C TYR A 68 -0.76 3.51 -8.60
N ALA A 69 -2.00 3.89 -8.26
CA ALA A 69 -2.28 5.20 -7.68
C ALA A 69 -1.51 5.42 -6.37
N ARG A 70 -1.43 4.41 -5.48
CA ARG A 70 -0.69 4.48 -4.21
C ARG A 70 0.79 4.83 -4.41
N LEU A 71 1.42 4.28 -5.45
CA LEU A 71 2.82 4.54 -5.77
C LEU A 71 3.01 5.96 -6.31
N LYS A 72 2.15 6.38 -7.23
CA LYS A 72 2.17 7.71 -7.83
C LYS A 72 1.98 8.81 -6.78
N ILE A 73 1.00 8.64 -5.89
CA ILE A 73 0.68 9.56 -4.81
C ILE A 73 1.86 9.71 -3.86
N LEU A 74 2.42 8.59 -3.35
CA LEU A 74 3.52 8.64 -2.42
C LEU A 74 4.82 9.14 -3.08
N TYR A 75 5.04 8.83 -4.36
CA TYR A 75 6.18 9.41 -5.06
C TYR A 75 6.11 10.94 -5.11
N GLU A 76 4.94 11.51 -5.40
CA GLU A 76 4.79 12.95 -5.56
C GLU A 76 4.69 13.71 -4.22
N GLN A 77 4.02 13.14 -3.23
CA GLN A 77 3.67 13.85 -2.00
C GLN A 77 4.38 13.33 -0.75
N GLY A 78 4.90 12.11 -0.80
CA GLY A 78 5.32 11.41 0.42
C GLY A 78 4.11 11.06 1.29
N GLY A 79 4.37 10.65 2.53
CA GLY A 79 3.32 10.26 3.46
C GLY A 79 3.20 8.75 3.62
N ILE A 80 2.07 8.29 4.12
CA ILE A 80 1.77 6.88 4.36
C ILE A 80 0.52 6.50 3.57
N TYR A 81 0.57 5.42 2.82
CA TYR A 81 -0.59 4.83 2.16
C TYR A 81 -1.07 3.60 2.93
N MET A 82 -2.38 3.45 3.05
CA MET A 82 -3.03 2.24 3.57
C MET A 82 -4.22 1.84 2.71
N ASP A 83 -4.40 0.53 2.50
CA ASP A 83 -5.64 0.01 1.95
C ASP A 83 -6.78 0.24 2.95
N THR A 84 -8.00 0.39 2.44
CA THR A 84 -9.16 0.83 3.23
C THR A 84 -9.60 -0.17 4.29
N ASP A 85 -9.15 -1.41 4.20
CA ASP A 85 -9.41 -2.48 5.16
C ASP A 85 -8.24 -2.73 6.14
N VAL A 86 -7.33 -1.78 6.26
CA VAL A 86 -6.28 -1.76 7.28
C VAL A 86 -6.78 -1.05 8.53
N GLU A 87 -6.78 -1.75 9.66
CA GLU A 87 -7.09 -1.19 10.99
C GLU A 87 -5.82 -0.85 11.73
N LEU A 88 -5.68 0.38 12.24
CA LEU A 88 -4.57 0.76 13.13
C LEU A 88 -4.85 0.35 14.56
N LEU A 89 -3.79 -0.07 15.26
CA LEU A 89 -3.80 -0.44 16.69
C LEU A 89 -2.97 0.52 17.54
N ARG A 90 -2.08 1.32 16.92
CA ARG A 90 -1.19 2.28 17.60
C ARG A 90 -0.78 3.42 16.67
N PRO A 91 -0.21 4.53 17.20
CA PRO A 91 0.34 5.62 16.38
C PRO A 91 1.47 5.16 15.45
N LEU A 92 1.65 5.89 14.34
CA LEU A 92 2.66 5.61 13.32
C LEU A 92 3.89 6.53 13.41
N ASP A 93 3.97 7.39 14.42
CA ASP A 93 5.01 8.43 14.54
C ASP A 93 6.43 7.87 14.52
N ASP A 94 6.66 6.70 15.12
CA ASP A 94 7.97 6.03 15.16
C ASP A 94 8.48 5.65 13.76
N LEU A 95 7.57 5.49 12.79
CA LEU A 95 7.88 5.10 11.41
C LEU A 95 8.29 6.29 10.53
N LEU A 96 7.98 7.52 10.95
CA LEU A 96 8.26 8.72 10.15
C LEU A 96 9.75 9.05 10.02
N ALA A 97 10.59 8.45 10.87
CA ALA A 97 12.04 8.68 10.85
C ALA A 97 12.78 7.93 9.72
N TYR A 98 12.14 6.94 9.10
CA TYR A 98 12.72 6.19 8.00
C TYR A 98 12.57 6.92 6.66
N PRO A 99 13.51 6.78 5.69
CA PRO A 99 13.34 7.32 4.34
C PRO A 99 12.13 6.72 3.62
N ALA A 100 11.93 5.41 3.82
CA ALA A 100 10.72 4.67 3.48
C ALA A 100 10.58 3.46 4.40
N PHE A 101 9.35 2.97 4.60
CA PHE A 101 9.11 1.72 5.29
C PHE A 101 8.07 0.87 4.57
N PHE A 102 8.23 -0.46 4.68
CA PHE A 102 7.35 -1.47 4.11
C PHE A 102 7.16 -2.62 5.10
N GLY A 103 6.22 -3.51 4.81
CA GLY A 103 5.98 -4.72 5.59
C GLY A 103 5.91 -5.98 4.73
N PHE A 104 6.37 -7.08 5.29
CA PHE A 104 6.15 -8.41 4.73
C PHE A 104 4.72 -8.88 5.01
N GLN A 105 4.14 -9.61 4.05
CA GLN A 105 2.97 -10.47 4.28
C GLN A 105 3.39 -11.93 4.49
N HIS A 106 2.44 -12.81 4.80
CA HIS A 106 2.72 -14.18 5.25
C HIS A 106 3.50 -15.09 4.29
N ASN A 107 3.55 -14.79 3.00
CA ASN A 107 4.36 -15.53 2.03
C ASN A 107 5.75 -14.92 1.80
N ASN A 108 6.21 -14.06 2.73
CA ASN A 108 7.46 -13.32 2.66
C ASN A 108 7.59 -12.39 1.46
N GLU A 109 6.49 -11.96 0.87
CA GLU A 109 6.47 -10.89 -0.13
C GLU A 109 6.23 -9.54 0.55
N VAL A 110 6.87 -8.49 0.06
CA VAL A 110 6.62 -7.12 0.52
C VAL A 110 5.34 -6.60 -0.12
N ALA A 111 4.36 -6.17 0.69
CA ALA A 111 3.06 -5.74 0.22
C ALA A 111 2.80 -4.26 0.50
N THR A 112 2.51 -3.49 -0.55
CA THR A 112 2.22 -2.06 -0.45
C THR A 112 0.78 -1.74 0.01
N GLY A 113 -0.10 -2.76 0.10
CA GLY A 113 -1.47 -2.60 0.62
C GLY A 113 -1.56 -2.60 2.15
N LEU A 114 -0.61 -3.25 2.85
CA LEU A 114 -0.62 -3.38 4.32
C LEU A 114 -0.48 -2.05 5.06
N GLY A 115 0.06 -1.05 4.39
CA GLY A 115 0.56 0.19 4.91
C GLY A 115 2.04 0.32 4.61
N PHE A 116 2.42 1.32 3.87
CA PHE A 116 3.81 1.70 3.62
C PHE A 116 3.93 3.21 3.59
N GLY A 117 5.10 3.71 3.91
CA GLY A 117 5.35 5.14 3.91
C GLY A 117 6.67 5.48 3.25
N ALA A 118 6.76 6.69 2.70
CA ALA A 118 7.99 7.18 2.08
C ALA A 118 8.05 8.71 2.11
N GLU A 119 9.26 9.24 2.09
CA GLU A 119 9.49 10.63 1.72
C GLU A 119 9.10 10.84 0.24
N ALA A 120 8.68 12.06 -0.11
CA ALA A 120 8.43 12.41 -1.51
C ALA A 120 9.70 12.15 -2.35
N HIS A 121 9.50 11.71 -3.59
CA HIS A 121 10.57 11.35 -4.54
C HIS A 121 11.49 10.21 -4.07
N SER A 122 11.00 9.32 -3.20
CA SER A 122 11.73 8.12 -2.78
C SER A 122 12.19 7.29 -3.99
N PRO A 123 13.49 6.90 -4.06
CA PRO A 123 14.00 6.11 -5.17
C PRO A 123 13.37 4.72 -5.27
N VAL A 124 12.98 4.14 -4.14
CA VAL A 124 12.29 2.84 -4.10
C VAL A 124 10.89 2.96 -4.69
N VAL A 125 10.12 3.98 -4.24
CA VAL A 125 8.77 4.22 -4.76
C VAL A 125 8.82 4.57 -6.26
N LYS A 126 9.85 5.32 -6.70
CA LYS A 126 10.10 5.58 -8.13
C LYS A 126 10.29 4.30 -8.91
N ALA A 127 11.15 3.41 -8.44
CA ALA A 127 11.42 2.14 -9.11
C ALA A 127 10.19 1.22 -9.18
N LEU A 128 9.36 1.20 -8.12
CA LEU A 128 8.08 0.49 -8.12
C LEU A 128 7.09 1.08 -9.13
N LEU A 129 7.06 2.41 -9.25
CA LEU A 129 6.19 3.11 -10.20
C LEU A 129 6.62 2.88 -11.64
N ASP A 130 7.94 2.88 -11.91
CA ASP A 130 8.51 2.68 -13.24
C ASP A 130 8.20 1.29 -13.81
N ASP A 131 7.99 0.29 -12.96
CA ASP A 131 7.57 -1.06 -13.39
C ASP A 131 6.17 -1.07 -14.05
N TYR A 132 5.40 0.01 -13.89
CA TYR A 132 4.11 0.18 -14.59
C TYR A 132 4.23 0.97 -15.91
N ASP A 133 5.41 1.49 -16.26
CA ASP A 133 5.60 2.28 -17.48
C ASP A 133 5.37 1.41 -18.73
N GLY A 134 4.38 1.81 -19.54
CA GLY A 134 4.01 1.07 -20.75
C GLY A 134 3.34 -0.29 -20.50
N LEU A 135 3.13 -0.69 -19.25
CA LEU A 135 2.48 -1.96 -18.90
C LEU A 135 0.99 -1.91 -19.29
N PRO A 136 0.48 -2.88 -20.08
CA PRO A 136 -0.95 -3.01 -20.30
C PRO A 136 -1.60 -3.79 -19.15
N PHE A 137 -2.83 -3.39 -18.75
CA PHE A 137 -3.67 -4.21 -17.86
C PHE A 137 -4.49 -5.23 -18.67
N LEU A 138 -4.86 -4.89 -19.91
CA LEU A 138 -5.51 -5.82 -20.84
C LEU A 138 -4.45 -6.49 -21.71
N LEU A 139 -4.42 -7.81 -21.65
CA LEU A 139 -3.50 -8.64 -22.43
C LEU A 139 -3.98 -8.78 -23.89
N PRO A 140 -3.11 -9.19 -24.83
CA PRO A 140 -3.47 -9.32 -26.25
C PRO A 140 -4.63 -10.28 -26.54
N ASP A 141 -4.88 -11.24 -25.64
CA ASP A 141 -6.01 -12.18 -25.74
C ASP A 141 -7.32 -11.63 -25.15
N GLY A 142 -7.31 -10.38 -24.64
CA GLY A 142 -8.46 -9.72 -24.04
C GLY A 142 -8.66 -10.03 -22.56
N SER A 143 -7.84 -10.89 -21.95
CA SER A 143 -7.87 -11.13 -20.50
C SER A 143 -7.22 -9.97 -19.71
N CYS A 144 -7.51 -9.89 -18.42
CA CYS A 144 -6.87 -8.92 -17.52
C CYS A 144 -5.58 -9.51 -16.92
N ASP A 145 -4.55 -8.70 -16.78
CA ASP A 145 -3.38 -9.03 -15.95
C ASP A 145 -3.75 -8.92 -14.47
N LEU A 146 -4.02 -10.07 -13.86
CA LEU A 146 -4.38 -10.18 -12.45
C LEU A 146 -3.18 -10.46 -11.53
N THR A 147 -1.97 -10.14 -11.97
CA THR A 147 -0.76 -10.29 -11.13
C THR A 147 -0.87 -9.39 -9.90
N PRO A 148 -0.88 -9.97 -8.68
CA PRO A 148 -0.97 -9.17 -7.45
C PRO A 148 0.24 -8.26 -7.27
N CYS A 149 0.05 -7.06 -6.70
CA CYS A 149 1.13 -6.09 -6.50
C CYS A 149 2.32 -6.65 -5.70
N PRO A 150 2.19 -7.49 -4.65
CA PRO A 150 3.36 -8.01 -3.95
C PRO A 150 4.26 -8.84 -4.86
N LYS A 151 3.66 -9.67 -5.73
CA LYS A 151 4.41 -10.47 -6.70
C LYS A 151 5.08 -9.62 -7.77
N ARG A 152 4.40 -8.56 -8.25
CA ARG A 152 4.94 -7.60 -9.21
C ARG A 152 6.12 -6.83 -8.62
N ASN A 153 6.03 -6.44 -7.35
CA ASN A 153 7.01 -5.62 -6.67
C ASN A 153 8.30 -6.39 -6.31
N LEU A 154 8.25 -7.73 -6.25
CA LEU A 154 9.36 -8.56 -5.79
C LEU A 154 10.70 -8.28 -6.50
N PRO A 155 10.77 -8.17 -7.86
CA PRO A 155 12.03 -7.87 -8.55
C PRO A 155 12.60 -6.49 -8.20
N VAL A 156 11.75 -5.52 -7.86
CA VAL A 156 12.19 -4.19 -7.44
C VAL A 156 12.87 -4.27 -6.08
N PHE A 157 12.24 -4.90 -5.09
CA PHE A 157 12.80 -5.06 -3.76
C PHE A 157 14.13 -5.85 -3.79
N ASP A 158 14.22 -6.88 -4.64
CA ASP A 158 15.47 -7.64 -4.85
C ASP A 158 16.61 -6.73 -5.37
N ARG A 159 16.34 -5.84 -6.32
CA ARG A 159 17.32 -4.83 -6.82
C ARG A 159 17.84 -3.90 -5.72
N PHE A 160 17.03 -3.63 -4.68
CA PHE A 160 17.43 -2.86 -3.49
C PHE A 160 18.03 -3.73 -2.37
N GLY A 161 18.29 -5.02 -2.64
CA GLY A 161 18.95 -5.94 -1.71
C GLY A 161 18.03 -6.52 -0.64
N ILE A 162 16.71 -6.40 -0.79
CA ILE A 162 15.73 -7.00 0.13
C ILE A 162 15.48 -8.45 -0.26
N ARG A 163 15.72 -9.36 0.67
CA ARG A 163 15.46 -10.80 0.50
C ARG A 163 14.04 -11.13 0.96
N ALA A 164 13.35 -12.01 0.24
CA ALA A 164 12.01 -12.50 0.58
C ALA A 164 12.07 -13.58 1.68
N ASP A 165 12.64 -13.25 2.85
CA ASP A 165 12.85 -14.18 3.98
C ASP A 165 12.00 -13.85 5.22
N GLY A 166 11.19 -12.76 5.17
CA GLY A 166 10.32 -12.34 6.26
C GLY A 166 11.04 -11.71 7.45
N THR A 167 12.37 -11.60 7.43
CA THR A 167 13.14 -10.96 8.51
C THR A 167 13.16 -9.45 8.37
N ARG A 168 13.37 -8.73 9.47
CA ARG A 168 13.59 -7.29 9.43
C ARG A 168 14.85 -6.96 8.65
N GLN A 169 14.75 -6.04 7.68
CA GLN A 169 15.86 -5.65 6.82
C GLN A 169 15.92 -4.13 6.66
N SER A 170 17.14 -3.60 6.66
CA SER A 170 17.44 -2.18 6.52
C SER A 170 18.39 -1.96 5.35
N THR A 171 18.07 -0.96 4.52
CA THR A 171 19.01 -0.39 3.53
C THR A 171 19.07 1.13 3.71
N PRO A 172 19.98 1.86 3.03
CA PRO A 172 19.97 3.32 3.09
C PRO A 172 18.64 3.95 2.63
N GLU A 173 17.87 3.26 1.79
CA GLU A 173 16.66 3.78 1.17
C GLU A 173 15.37 3.39 1.92
N MET A 174 15.40 2.31 2.71
CA MET A 174 14.18 1.81 3.36
C MET A 174 14.44 0.88 4.54
N GLU A 175 13.39 0.72 5.34
CA GLU A 175 13.22 -0.32 6.35
C GLU A 175 12.09 -1.28 5.92
N VAL A 176 12.31 -2.60 6.01
CA VAL A 176 11.26 -3.60 5.78
C VAL A 176 11.03 -4.40 7.05
N PHE A 177 9.79 -4.39 7.52
CA PHE A 177 9.40 -4.98 8.79
C PHE A 177 8.84 -6.40 8.62
N PRO A 178 9.05 -7.29 9.62
CA PRO A 178 8.43 -8.61 9.67
C PRO A 178 6.90 -8.55 9.63
N VAL A 179 6.29 -9.69 9.27
CA VAL A 179 4.84 -9.85 9.10
C VAL A 179 4.02 -9.39 10.31
N GLU A 180 4.51 -9.59 11.52
CA GLU A 180 3.80 -9.23 12.77
C GLU A 180 3.53 -7.73 12.92
N TYR A 181 4.28 -6.87 12.21
CA TYR A 181 4.14 -5.42 12.32
C TYR A 181 2.87 -4.90 11.64
N PHE A 182 2.50 -5.43 10.47
CA PHE A 182 1.39 -4.90 9.65
C PHE A 182 0.40 -5.96 9.17
N CYS A 183 0.75 -7.25 9.28
CA CYS A 183 -0.04 -8.35 8.73
C CYS A 183 -0.11 -9.54 9.68
N PRO A 184 -0.58 -9.36 10.95
CA PRO A 184 -0.65 -10.45 11.93
C PRO A 184 -1.71 -11.51 11.59
N VAL A 185 -2.51 -11.30 10.55
CA VAL A 185 -3.55 -12.21 10.03
C VAL A 185 -3.11 -12.73 8.68
N ALA A 186 -3.03 -14.06 8.50
CA ALA A 186 -2.54 -14.67 7.26
C ALA A 186 -3.55 -14.55 6.10
N TYR A 187 -4.84 -14.64 6.40
CA TYR A 187 -5.96 -14.48 5.46
C TYR A 187 -7.26 -14.30 6.25
N ALA A 188 -8.34 -13.88 5.58
CA ALA A 188 -9.63 -13.69 6.23
C ALA A 188 -10.07 -14.95 7.01
N GLY A 189 -10.35 -14.78 8.32
CA GLY A 189 -10.76 -15.88 9.22
C GLY A 189 -9.66 -16.72 9.84
N SER A 190 -8.36 -16.41 9.59
CA SER A 190 -7.24 -17.02 10.32
C SER A 190 -7.08 -16.43 11.72
N THR A 191 -6.27 -17.07 12.57
CA THR A 191 -5.86 -16.51 13.87
C THR A 191 -5.09 -15.20 13.65
N CYS A 192 -5.25 -14.27 14.60
CA CYS A 192 -4.58 -12.98 14.58
C CYS A 192 -3.54 -12.96 15.72
N ASP A 193 -2.26 -12.96 15.36
CA ASP A 193 -1.15 -12.99 16.32
C ASP A 193 -0.63 -11.57 16.60
N ILE A 194 -1.41 -10.80 17.37
CA ILE A 194 -1.03 -9.45 17.79
C ILE A 194 0.11 -9.53 18.80
N THR A 195 1.19 -8.78 18.54
CA THR A 195 2.33 -8.59 19.44
C THR A 195 2.45 -7.13 19.84
N PRO A 196 3.32 -6.79 20.81
CA PRO A 196 3.63 -5.38 21.11
C PRO A 196 4.21 -4.60 19.93
N ASN A 197 4.70 -5.28 18.90
CA ASN A 197 5.25 -4.68 17.68
C ASN A 197 4.17 -4.35 16.62
N THR A 198 2.97 -4.88 16.75
CA THR A 198 1.91 -4.76 15.73
C THR A 198 1.38 -3.32 15.67
N TYR A 199 1.48 -2.70 14.50
CA TYR A 199 0.92 -1.37 14.20
C TYR A 199 -0.49 -1.46 13.62
N SER A 200 -0.75 -2.48 12.78
CA SER A 200 -2.01 -2.59 12.04
C SER A 200 -2.41 -4.04 11.77
N ILE A 201 -3.68 -4.20 11.41
CA ILE A 201 -4.25 -5.45 10.92
C ILE A 201 -4.82 -5.21 9.52
N HIS A 202 -4.40 -6.01 8.55
CA HIS A 202 -5.04 -6.07 7.24
C HIS A 202 -6.13 -7.14 7.25
N HIS A 203 -7.38 -6.75 6.98
CA HIS A 203 -8.55 -7.63 7.15
C HIS A 203 -8.92 -8.44 5.90
N TYR A 204 -8.31 -8.17 4.75
CA TYR A 204 -8.59 -8.83 3.46
C TYR A 204 -10.07 -8.77 3.03
N HIS A 205 -10.75 -7.63 3.28
CA HIS A 205 -12.17 -7.44 2.98
C HIS A 205 -12.45 -6.80 1.62
N ALA A 206 -11.47 -6.19 0.99
CA ALA A 206 -11.65 -5.31 -0.16
C ALA A 206 -11.07 -5.87 -1.46
N SER A 207 -10.75 -7.12 -1.52
CA SER A 207 -10.21 -7.80 -2.72
C SER A 207 -11.28 -8.39 -3.61
#